data_687bb62d2c6f9acf453a60cc037aed34
#
_entry.id   687bb62d2c6f9acf453a60cc037aed34
#
_cell.length_a   1.000
_cell.length_b   1.000
_cell.length_c   1.000
_cell.angle_alpha   90.00
_cell.angle_beta   90.00
_cell.angle_gamma   90.00
#
_symmetry.space_group_name_H-M   'P 1'
#
loop_
_entity.id
_entity.type
_entity.pdbx_description
1 polymer ?
#
loop_
_entity_poly.entity_id
_entity_poly.type
_entity_poly.pdbx_seq_one_letter_code
_entity_poly.pdbx_strand_id
1 'polypeptide(L)'
;MSESGENRPYDLEERTFAFARDVRAFIKLLERTIGNVEDAKQVVRSSGSVAANYIEANEALSKKDFRMRIKIGRKEAKESRLWLRLIDTENRPGARAKQVRLCAEAQELMNILGAIFRKCEGGE
;
A
#
# COMPACT_ATOMS: atom_id res chain seq x y z
N MET A 1 23.51 1.73 12.31
CA MET A 1 23.12 2.18 11.88
C MET A 1 22.67 2.56 11.27
N SER A 2 22.72 2.33 11.08
CA SER A 2 22.39 2.84 10.45
C SER A 2 21.50 3.35 10.12
N GLU A 3 21.53 3.73 10.58
CA GLU A 3 20.57 4.51 10.25
C GLU A 3 20.31 4.61 8.81
N SER A 4 21.17 4.21 8.04
CA SER A 4 21.01 4.28 6.62
C SER A 4 19.82 3.45 6.18
N GLY A 5 19.51 2.35 6.84
CA GLY A 5 18.38 1.53 6.48
C GLY A 5 17.07 2.24 6.65
N GLU A 6 16.94 2.98 7.73
CA GLU A 6 15.68 3.61 8.01
C GLU A 6 15.40 4.74 7.12
N ASN A 7 16.41 5.32 6.52
CA ASN A 7 16.22 6.48 5.68
C ASN A 7 16.21 6.18 4.22
N ARG A 8 16.07 4.94 3.84
CA ARG A 8 16.09 4.60 2.45
C ARG A 8 14.70 4.72 1.88
N PRO A 9 14.37 5.83 1.20
CA PRO A 9 13.05 5.99 0.64
C PRO A 9 12.78 5.01 -0.49
N TYR A 10 13.84 4.47 -1.05
CA TYR A 10 13.71 3.56 -2.17
C TYR A 10 13.70 2.09 -1.76
N ASP A 11 13.74 1.82 -0.46
CA ASP A 11 13.58 0.45 -0.01
C ASP A 11 12.09 0.14 0.02
N LEU A 12 11.51 0.16 -1.17
CA LEU A 12 10.07 0.02 -1.30
C LEU A 12 9.60 -1.41 -1.21
N GLU A 13 10.49 -2.38 -1.46
CA GLU A 13 10.06 -3.77 -1.28
C GLU A 13 9.70 -4.04 0.16
N GLU A 14 10.56 -3.61 1.09
CA GLU A 14 10.25 -3.79 2.50
C GLU A 14 9.11 -2.92 2.96
N ARG A 15 9.03 -1.71 2.43
CA ARG A 15 7.98 -0.79 2.85
C ARG A 15 6.60 -1.26 2.38
N THR A 16 6.50 -1.74 1.15
CA THR A 16 5.21 -2.25 0.65
C THR A 16 4.85 -3.57 1.32
N PHE A 17 5.85 -4.39 1.63
CA PHE A 17 5.61 -5.60 2.40
C PHE A 17 5.04 -5.26 3.77
N ALA A 18 5.66 -4.30 4.45
CA ALA A 18 5.22 -3.89 5.79
C ALA A 18 3.79 -3.36 5.75
N PHE A 19 3.44 -2.60 4.71
CA PHE A 19 2.09 -2.10 4.57
C PHE A 19 1.09 -3.25 4.48
N ALA A 20 1.35 -4.23 3.63
CA ALA A 20 0.45 -5.36 3.48
C ALA A 20 0.35 -6.19 4.76
N ARG A 21 1.48 -6.37 5.45
CA ARG A 21 1.51 -7.08 6.71
C ARG A 21 0.70 -6.35 7.79
N ASP A 22 0.87 -5.03 7.85
CA ASP A 22 0.19 -4.23 8.88
C ASP A 22 -1.30 -4.15 8.62
N VAL A 23 -1.71 -4.18 7.35
CA VAL A 23 -3.14 -4.28 7.01
C VAL A 23 -3.71 -5.56 7.60
N ARG A 24 -3.02 -6.67 7.45
CA ARG A 24 -3.50 -7.95 7.97
C ARG A 24 -3.60 -7.96 9.49
N ALA A 25 -2.64 -7.32 10.17
CA ALA A 25 -2.70 -7.19 11.62
C ALA A 25 -3.88 -6.32 12.05
N PHE A 26 -4.12 -5.23 11.31
CA PHE A 26 -5.22 -4.32 11.59
C PHE A 26 -6.57 -5.03 11.50
N ILE A 27 -6.75 -5.86 10.47
CA ILE A 27 -8.01 -6.54 10.24
C ILE A 27 -8.40 -7.43 11.42
N LYS A 28 -7.42 -7.99 12.12
CA LYS A 28 -7.69 -8.85 13.27
C LYS A 28 -8.36 -8.11 14.42
N LEU A 29 -8.29 -6.79 14.41
CA LEU A 29 -8.86 -5.98 15.50
C LEU A 29 -10.32 -5.61 15.26
N LEU A 30 -10.86 -5.94 14.10
CA LEU A 30 -12.17 -5.44 13.69
C LEU A 30 -13.31 -6.36 14.09
N GLU A 31 -14.46 -5.73 14.33
CA GLU A 31 -15.70 -6.47 14.49
C GLU A 31 -16.06 -7.06 13.13
N ARG A 32 -16.60 -8.27 13.11
CA ARG A 32 -16.92 -8.95 11.86
C ARG A 32 -18.34 -8.62 11.39
N THR A 33 -18.55 -7.36 11.05
CA THR A 33 -19.81 -6.96 10.41
C THR A 33 -19.74 -7.30 8.93
N ILE A 34 -20.88 -7.28 8.26
CA ILE A 34 -20.92 -7.57 6.83
C ILE A 34 -19.99 -6.61 6.08
N GLY A 35 -20.10 -5.30 6.40
CA GLY A 35 -19.26 -4.31 5.71
C GLY A 35 -17.78 -4.52 5.96
N ASN A 36 -17.42 -4.76 7.22
CA ASN A 36 -16.01 -4.95 7.55
C ASN A 36 -15.43 -6.20 6.89
N VAL A 37 -16.22 -7.28 6.83
CA VAL A 37 -15.75 -8.50 6.19
C VAL A 37 -15.47 -8.25 4.71
N GLU A 38 -16.39 -7.56 4.02
CA GLU A 38 -16.21 -7.30 2.60
C GLU A 38 -15.05 -6.35 2.35
N ASP A 39 -14.95 -5.27 3.13
CA ASP A 39 -13.86 -4.32 2.97
C ASP A 39 -12.52 -4.95 3.30
N ALA A 40 -12.49 -5.82 4.31
CA ALA A 40 -11.26 -6.51 4.69
C ALA A 40 -10.76 -7.38 3.54
N LYS A 41 -11.66 -8.10 2.88
CA LYS A 41 -11.27 -8.93 1.73
C LYS A 41 -10.61 -8.08 0.65
N GLN A 42 -11.21 -6.93 0.37
CA GLN A 42 -10.69 -6.05 -0.67
C GLN A 42 -9.33 -5.48 -0.30
N VAL A 43 -9.16 -5.03 0.94
CA VAL A 43 -7.89 -4.39 1.29
C VAL A 43 -6.77 -5.42 1.49
N VAL A 44 -7.09 -6.63 1.92
CA VAL A 44 -6.08 -7.68 1.96
C VAL A 44 -5.54 -7.92 0.56
N ARG A 45 -6.44 -8.04 -0.42
CA ARG A 45 -6.04 -8.25 -1.80
C ARG A 45 -5.26 -7.06 -2.35
N SER A 46 -5.81 -5.86 -2.20
CA SER A 46 -5.20 -4.69 -2.83
C SER A 46 -3.87 -4.32 -2.20
N SER A 47 -3.76 -4.44 -0.87
CA SER A 47 -2.49 -4.11 -0.22
C SER A 47 -1.39 -5.09 -0.62
N GLY A 48 -1.74 -6.37 -0.75
CA GLY A 48 -0.78 -7.35 -1.25
C GLY A 48 -0.38 -7.07 -2.68
N SER A 49 -1.32 -6.58 -3.47
CA SER A 49 -1.06 -6.26 -4.87
C SER A 49 -0.10 -5.08 -5.02
N VAL A 50 -0.12 -4.13 -4.09
CA VAL A 50 0.86 -3.04 -4.10
C VAL A 50 2.27 -3.62 -4.04
N ALA A 51 2.50 -4.50 -3.08
CA ALA A 51 3.81 -5.11 -2.90
C ALA A 51 4.18 -5.99 -4.10
N ALA A 52 3.24 -6.79 -4.57
CA ALA A 52 3.52 -7.71 -5.67
C ALA A 52 3.88 -6.96 -6.94
N ASN A 53 3.17 -5.87 -7.25
CA ASN A 53 3.46 -5.12 -8.45
C ASN A 53 4.80 -4.39 -8.35
N TYR A 54 5.19 -3.95 -7.17
CA TYR A 54 6.49 -3.34 -7.03
C TYR A 54 7.61 -4.36 -7.25
N ILE A 55 7.44 -5.58 -6.73
CA ILE A 55 8.40 -6.66 -6.99
C ILE A 55 8.50 -6.94 -8.49
N GLU A 56 7.36 -7.00 -9.16
CA GLU A 56 7.35 -7.25 -10.60
C GLU A 56 8.00 -6.11 -11.37
N ALA A 57 7.83 -4.88 -10.90
CA ALA A 57 8.47 -3.74 -11.54
C ALA A 57 10.00 -3.90 -11.49
N ASN A 58 10.52 -4.33 -10.35
CA ASN A 58 11.96 -4.49 -10.19
C ASN A 58 12.52 -5.61 -11.06
N GLU A 59 11.67 -6.53 -11.52
CA GLU A 59 12.09 -7.62 -12.39
C GLU A 59 11.73 -7.35 -13.85
N ALA A 60 11.22 -6.18 -14.15
CA ALA A 60 10.73 -5.87 -15.50
C ALA A 60 11.86 -5.89 -16.50
N LEU A 61 11.56 -6.40 -17.70
CA LEU A 61 12.54 -6.52 -18.76
C LEU A 61 12.59 -5.30 -19.68
N SER A 62 11.62 -4.40 -19.53
CA SER A 62 11.56 -3.19 -20.36
C SER A 62 11.09 -2.01 -19.54
N LYS A 63 11.39 -0.82 -20.04
CA LYS A 63 10.91 0.40 -19.41
C LYS A 63 9.39 0.48 -19.41
N LYS A 64 8.80 0.05 -20.52
CA LYS A 64 7.35 0.05 -20.65
C LYS A 64 6.70 -0.86 -19.60
N ASP A 65 7.27 -2.04 -19.41
CA ASP A 65 6.75 -2.99 -18.44
C ASP A 65 6.93 -2.44 -17.02
N PHE A 66 8.08 -1.84 -16.73
CA PHE A 66 8.34 -1.23 -15.44
C PHE A 66 7.27 -0.17 -15.14
N ARG A 67 7.04 0.72 -16.09
CA ARG A 67 6.07 1.80 -15.90
C ARG A 67 4.67 1.27 -15.66
N MET A 68 4.30 0.21 -16.39
CA MET A 68 2.98 -0.39 -16.22
C MET A 68 2.81 -0.96 -14.82
N ARG A 69 3.83 -1.66 -14.32
CA ARG A 69 3.76 -2.26 -13.00
C ARG A 69 3.67 -1.19 -11.91
N ILE A 70 4.43 -0.11 -12.06
CA ILE A 70 4.38 1.00 -11.11
C ILE A 70 3.00 1.64 -11.11
N LYS A 71 2.41 1.83 -12.29
CA LYS A 71 1.07 2.42 -12.39
C LYS A 71 0.02 1.55 -11.72
N ILE A 72 0.09 0.24 -11.92
CA ILE A 72 -0.83 -0.68 -11.27
C ILE A 72 -0.64 -0.63 -9.75
N GLY A 73 0.60 -0.62 -9.28
CA GLY A 73 0.88 -0.52 -7.86
C GLY A 73 0.27 0.74 -7.25
N ARG A 74 0.42 1.87 -7.93
CA ARG A 74 -0.17 3.11 -7.46
C ARG A 74 -1.70 3.02 -7.38
N LYS A 75 -2.31 2.43 -8.40
CA LYS A 75 -3.77 2.25 -8.42
C LYS A 75 -4.21 1.39 -7.25
N GLU A 76 -3.48 0.32 -6.97
CA GLU A 76 -3.84 -0.57 -5.87
C GLU A 76 -3.67 0.11 -4.51
N ALA A 77 -2.67 0.97 -4.37
CA ALA A 77 -2.50 1.73 -3.14
C ALA A 77 -3.68 2.69 -2.94
N LYS A 78 -4.12 3.32 -4.02
CA LYS A 78 -5.28 4.21 -3.96
C LYS A 78 -6.53 3.46 -3.55
N GLU A 79 -6.74 2.29 -4.11
CA GLU A 79 -7.90 1.47 -3.75
C GLU A 79 -7.79 0.97 -2.31
N SER A 80 -6.59 0.61 -1.87
CA SER A 80 -6.39 0.21 -0.48
C SER A 80 -6.84 1.31 0.47
N ARG A 81 -6.49 2.56 0.15
CA ARG A 81 -6.89 3.69 0.97
C ARG A 81 -8.41 3.81 1.04
N LEU A 82 -9.09 3.58 -0.09
CA LEU A 82 -10.56 3.60 -0.10
C LEU A 82 -11.14 2.57 0.86
N TRP A 83 -10.69 1.33 0.74
CA TRP A 83 -11.23 0.28 1.60
C TRP A 83 -10.92 0.54 3.07
N LEU A 84 -9.70 1.04 3.36
CA LEU A 84 -9.34 1.36 4.73
C LEU A 84 -10.24 2.45 5.31
N ARG A 85 -10.59 3.43 4.49
CA ARG A 85 -11.46 4.52 4.95
C ARG A 85 -12.89 4.06 5.21
N LEU A 86 -13.35 3.04 4.49
CA LEU A 86 -14.71 2.53 4.64
C LEU A 86 -14.88 1.64 5.86
N ILE A 87 -13.81 1.06 6.36
CA ILE A 87 -13.87 0.16 7.50
C ILE A 87 -14.37 0.89 8.73
N ASP A 88 -15.29 0.24 9.46
CA ASP A 88 -15.86 0.80 10.67
C ASP A 88 -15.11 0.20 11.87
N THR A 89 -14.37 1.04 12.57
CA THR A 89 -13.62 0.61 13.75
C THR A 89 -14.45 0.70 15.01
N GLU A 90 -15.68 1.21 14.92
CA GLU A 90 -16.57 1.39 16.05
C GLU A 90 -15.92 2.24 17.15
N ASN A 91 -15.07 3.16 16.71
CA ASN A 91 -14.40 4.09 17.62
C ASN A 91 -13.51 3.41 18.66
N ARG A 92 -13.08 2.18 18.41
CA ARG A 92 -12.11 1.53 19.28
C ARG A 92 -10.78 2.25 19.12
N PRO A 93 -10.21 2.80 20.22
CA PRO A 93 -9.03 3.67 20.07
C PRO A 93 -7.85 3.02 19.37
N GLY A 94 -7.54 1.78 19.70
CA GLY A 94 -6.41 1.10 19.08
C GLY A 94 -6.63 0.86 17.60
N ALA A 95 -7.83 0.42 17.22
CA ALA A 95 -8.15 0.17 15.82
C ALA A 95 -8.20 1.47 15.05
N ARG A 96 -8.79 2.52 15.65
CA ARG A 96 -8.88 3.81 14.96
C ARG A 96 -7.51 4.39 14.68
N ALA A 97 -6.59 4.31 15.64
CA ALA A 97 -5.25 4.83 15.44
C ALA A 97 -4.54 4.11 14.30
N LYS A 98 -4.71 2.80 14.22
CA LYS A 98 -4.10 2.03 13.14
C LYS A 98 -4.74 2.35 11.80
N GLN A 99 -6.04 2.56 11.77
CA GLN A 99 -6.73 2.94 10.55
C GLN A 99 -6.17 4.24 9.99
N VAL A 100 -6.02 5.24 10.86
CA VAL A 100 -5.50 6.54 10.45
C VAL A 100 -4.10 6.39 9.88
N ARG A 101 -3.25 5.63 10.58
CA ARG A 101 -1.88 5.44 10.16
C ARG A 101 -1.79 4.71 8.83
N LEU A 102 -2.62 3.68 8.63
CA LEU A 102 -2.59 2.92 7.38
C LEU A 102 -3.12 3.72 6.21
N CYS A 103 -4.14 4.56 6.44
CA CYS A 103 -4.61 5.46 5.39
C CYS A 103 -3.51 6.42 4.98
N ALA A 104 -2.77 6.95 5.95
CA ALA A 104 -1.67 7.85 5.66
C ALA A 104 -0.56 7.14 4.89
N GLU A 105 -0.27 5.90 5.25
CA GLU A 105 0.76 5.14 4.55
C GLU A 105 0.33 4.84 3.11
N ALA A 106 -0.94 4.48 2.91
CA ALA A 106 -1.44 4.24 1.56
C ALA A 106 -1.28 5.51 0.70
N GLN A 107 -1.57 6.67 1.28
CA GLN A 107 -1.41 7.93 0.57
C GLN A 107 0.06 8.18 0.23
N GLU A 108 0.97 7.91 1.17
CA GLU A 108 2.38 8.06 0.93
C GLU A 108 2.85 7.17 -0.21
N LEU A 109 2.42 5.92 -0.20
CA LEU A 109 2.80 4.98 -1.26
C LEU A 109 2.27 5.42 -2.60
N MET A 110 1.03 5.94 -2.64
CA MET A 110 0.49 6.52 -3.87
C MET A 110 1.38 7.63 -4.40
N ASN A 111 1.81 8.51 -3.50
CA ASN A 111 2.62 9.66 -3.88
C ASN A 111 3.99 9.21 -4.40
N ILE A 112 4.60 8.26 -3.71
CA ILE A 112 5.92 7.77 -4.10
C ILE A 112 5.85 7.07 -5.46
N LEU A 113 4.89 6.16 -5.63
CA LEU A 113 4.76 5.43 -6.88
C LEU A 113 4.37 6.35 -8.02
N GLY A 114 3.54 7.35 -7.73
CA GLY A 114 3.18 8.35 -8.73
C GLY A 114 4.38 9.15 -9.18
N ALA A 115 5.27 9.51 -8.24
CA ALA A 115 6.47 10.24 -8.59
C ALA A 115 7.41 9.40 -9.45
N ILE A 116 7.55 8.12 -9.11
CA ILE A 116 8.37 7.20 -9.91
C ILE A 116 7.81 7.09 -11.33
N PHE A 117 6.50 6.95 -11.44
CA PHE A 117 5.86 6.82 -12.73
C PHE A 117 6.11 8.05 -13.61
N ARG A 118 5.92 9.24 -13.03
CA ARG A 118 6.12 10.48 -13.77
C ARG A 118 7.57 10.68 -14.19
N LYS A 119 8.49 10.26 -13.34
CA LYS A 119 9.89 10.37 -13.63
C LYS A 119 10.28 9.50 -14.83
N CYS A 120 9.73 8.28 -14.87
CA CYS A 120 9.98 7.38 -15.99
C CYS A 120 9.39 7.93 -17.27
N GLU A 121 8.21 8.53 -17.17
CA GLU A 121 7.54 9.13 -18.30
C GLU A 121 8.37 10.28 -18.87
N GLY A 122 8.83 11.16 -17.99
CA GLY A 122 9.63 12.29 -18.42
C GLY A 122 11.00 11.89 -18.93
N GLY A 123 11.49 10.75 -18.50
CA GLY A 123 12.80 10.27 -18.90
C GLY A 123 12.85 9.68 -20.29
N GLU A 124 11.70 9.56 -20.90
CA GLU A 124 11.68 9.03 -22.24
C GLU A 124 11.98 10.08 -23.25
#